data_6ceafb04e5188f87ee273ff36bcd5b2b
#
_entry.id   6ceafb04e5188f87ee273ff36bcd5b2b
#
_cell.length_a   1.000
_cell.length_b   1.000
_cell.length_c   1.000
_cell.angle_alpha   90.00
_cell.angle_beta   90.00
_cell.angle_gamma   90.00
#
_symmetry.space_group_name_H-M   'P 1'
#
loop_
_entity.id
_entity.type
_entity.pdbx_description
1 polymer ?
#
loop_
_entity_poly.entity_id
_entity_poly.type
_entity_poly.pdbx_seq_one_letter_code
_entity_poly.pdbx_strand_id
1 'polypeptide(L)'
;MLAYPYILTPDDNGTFLVTFPDIPEAAAVGEDEETAAIEALEGLLCALDGYFEERRAIPLPSKPAKGQPVAVLPAMETAKVLLLNEMLGQGVRKAEMARRLDVHMPQIDRLLDLLSASNRSRHRKPFTNQGEPGVGAE
;
A
#
# COMPACT_ATOMS: atom_id res chain seq x y z
N MET A 1 8.94 -11.04 -3.34
CA MET A 1 8.09 -9.88 -3.13
C MET A 1 6.81 -10.29 -2.40
N LEU A 2 6.20 -9.36 -1.69
CA LEU A 2 4.99 -9.68 -0.95
C LEU A 2 3.78 -9.67 -1.88
N ALA A 3 2.98 -10.72 -1.80
CA ALA A 3 1.80 -10.89 -2.63
C ALA A 3 0.58 -11.09 -1.73
N TYR A 4 -0.33 -10.12 -1.72
CA TYR A 4 -1.50 -10.15 -0.84
C TYR A 4 -2.71 -10.68 -1.57
N PRO A 5 -3.31 -11.77 -1.07
CA PRO A 5 -4.53 -12.30 -1.70
C PRO A 5 -5.70 -11.36 -1.49
N TYR A 6 -6.55 -11.26 -2.51
CA TYR A 6 -7.75 -10.46 -2.40
C TYR A 6 -8.96 -11.24 -2.89
N ILE A 7 -10.13 -10.73 -2.52
CA ILE A 7 -11.40 -11.36 -2.84
C ILE A 7 -12.16 -10.44 -3.77
N LEU A 8 -12.68 -11.00 -4.86
CA LEU A 8 -13.57 -10.28 -5.77
C LEU A 8 -15.01 -10.67 -5.45
N THR A 9 -15.81 -9.67 -5.13
CA THR A 9 -17.23 -9.89 -4.84
C THR A 9 -18.04 -9.14 -5.89
N PRO A 10 -18.80 -9.88 -6.72
CA PRO A 10 -19.64 -9.20 -7.73
C PRO A 10 -20.71 -8.33 -7.08
N ASP A 11 -20.97 -7.20 -7.71
CA ASP A 11 -21.98 -6.25 -7.26
C ASP A 11 -23.15 -6.27 -8.24
N ASP A 12 -24.29 -5.73 -7.80
CA ASP A 12 -25.51 -5.77 -8.59
C ASP A 12 -25.40 -5.06 -9.91
N ASN A 13 -24.55 -4.03 -9.97
CA ASN A 13 -24.39 -3.24 -11.21
C ASN A 13 -23.28 -3.77 -12.11
N GLY A 14 -22.79 -4.98 -11.86
CA GLY A 14 -21.79 -5.61 -12.71
C GLY A 14 -20.35 -5.26 -12.36
N THR A 15 -20.14 -4.47 -11.33
CA THR A 15 -18.79 -4.17 -10.89
C THR A 15 -18.32 -5.21 -9.86
N PHE A 16 -17.06 -5.13 -9.48
CA PHE A 16 -16.48 -6.03 -8.50
C PHE A 16 -15.93 -5.23 -7.33
N LEU A 17 -16.28 -5.66 -6.12
CA LEU A 17 -15.67 -5.13 -4.92
C LEU A 17 -14.43 -5.96 -4.60
N VAL A 18 -13.34 -5.28 -4.30
CA VAL A 18 -12.07 -5.92 -3.91
C VAL A 18 -11.87 -5.72 -2.42
N THR A 19 -11.61 -6.81 -1.70
CA THR A 19 -11.27 -6.73 -0.28
C THR A 19 -10.06 -7.61 -0.01
N PHE A 20 -9.30 -7.23 1.02
CA PHE A 20 -8.07 -7.94 1.40
C PHE A 20 -8.25 -8.50 2.81
N PRO A 21 -8.31 -9.84 2.95
CA PRO A 21 -8.46 -10.43 4.29
C PRO A 21 -7.35 -10.02 5.26
N ASP A 22 -6.12 -9.87 4.77
CA ASP A 22 -4.98 -9.55 5.64
C ASP A 22 -4.89 -8.07 5.97
N ILE A 23 -5.48 -7.20 5.14
CA ILE A 23 -5.43 -5.75 5.32
C ILE A 23 -6.86 -5.24 5.22
N PRO A 24 -7.61 -5.29 6.33
CA PRO A 24 -9.05 -4.93 6.27
C PRO A 24 -9.33 -3.51 5.83
N GLU A 25 -8.36 -2.61 5.97
CA GLU A 25 -8.53 -1.21 5.57
C GLU A 25 -8.47 -1.04 4.05
N ALA A 26 -7.94 -2.03 3.34
CA ALA A 26 -7.78 -1.93 1.90
C ALA A 26 -9.05 -2.39 1.19
N ALA A 27 -9.52 -1.57 0.25
CA ALA A 27 -10.68 -1.91 -0.55
C ALA A 27 -10.59 -1.18 -1.87
N ALA A 28 -11.25 -1.72 -2.88
CA ALA A 28 -11.26 -1.12 -4.21
C ALA A 28 -12.47 -1.62 -4.98
N VAL A 29 -12.75 -0.97 -6.11
CA VAL A 29 -13.83 -1.37 -7.00
C VAL A 29 -13.30 -1.34 -8.42
N GLY A 30 -13.63 -2.37 -9.18
CA GLY A 30 -13.26 -2.44 -10.59
C GLY A 30 -14.47 -2.78 -11.44
N GLU A 31 -14.45 -2.32 -12.69
CA GLU A 31 -15.56 -2.59 -13.60
C GLU A 31 -15.53 -4.01 -14.15
N ASP A 32 -14.36 -4.61 -14.18
CA ASP A 32 -14.17 -5.99 -14.58
C ASP A 32 -13.00 -6.55 -13.78
N GLU A 33 -12.66 -7.82 -14.04
CA GLU A 33 -11.60 -8.45 -13.29
C GLU A 33 -10.23 -7.82 -13.55
N GLU A 34 -10.01 -7.37 -14.78
CA GLU A 34 -8.72 -6.77 -15.12
C GLU A 34 -8.57 -5.41 -14.46
N THR A 35 -9.59 -4.57 -14.53
CA THR A 35 -9.59 -3.27 -13.87
C THR A 35 -9.49 -3.45 -12.35
N ALA A 36 -10.20 -4.45 -11.82
CA ALA A 36 -10.16 -4.72 -10.39
C ALA A 36 -8.76 -5.07 -9.92
N ALA A 37 -7.99 -5.78 -10.74
CA ALA A 37 -6.61 -6.13 -10.38
C ALA A 37 -5.74 -4.88 -10.23
N ILE A 38 -5.93 -3.91 -11.13
CA ILE A 38 -5.19 -2.65 -11.07
C ILE A 38 -5.61 -1.86 -9.83
N GLU A 39 -6.92 -1.75 -9.61
CA GLU A 39 -7.44 -1.01 -8.48
C GLU A 39 -7.10 -1.68 -7.15
N ALA A 40 -6.98 -3.01 -7.15
CA ALA A 40 -6.62 -3.75 -5.96
C ALA A 40 -5.24 -3.30 -5.45
N LEU A 41 -4.27 -3.20 -6.36
CA LEU A 41 -2.93 -2.77 -5.95
C LEU A 41 -2.95 -1.33 -5.44
N GLU A 42 -3.66 -0.44 -6.13
CA GLU A 42 -3.75 0.95 -5.69
C GLU A 42 -4.40 1.07 -4.32
N GLY A 43 -5.48 0.32 -4.09
CA GLY A 43 -6.14 0.33 -2.79
C GLY A 43 -5.28 -0.23 -1.69
N LEU A 44 -4.52 -1.27 -2.00
CA LEU A 44 -3.59 -1.86 -1.05
C LEU A 44 -2.51 -0.85 -0.66
N LEU A 45 -1.90 -0.19 -1.64
CA LEU A 45 -0.85 0.78 -1.37
C LEU A 45 -1.38 1.94 -0.54
N CYS A 46 -2.60 2.38 -0.83
CA CYS A 46 -3.23 3.45 -0.06
C CYS A 46 -3.41 3.05 1.41
N ALA A 47 -3.87 1.82 1.65
CA ALA A 47 -4.05 1.34 3.01
C ALA A 47 -2.72 1.22 3.75
N LEU A 48 -1.69 0.73 3.05
CA LEU A 48 -0.37 0.58 3.65
C LEU A 48 0.23 1.93 4.04
N ASP A 49 -0.11 2.98 3.29
CA ASP A 49 0.31 4.34 3.64
C ASP A 49 -0.13 4.70 5.06
N GLY A 50 -1.36 4.34 5.42
CA GLY A 50 -1.86 4.57 6.77
C GLY A 50 -1.06 3.83 7.83
N TYR A 51 -0.67 2.59 7.55
CA TYR A 51 0.16 1.83 8.47
C TYR A 51 1.51 2.51 8.69
N PHE A 52 2.11 3.03 7.61
CA PHE A 52 3.39 3.71 7.73
C PHE A 52 3.27 5.00 8.53
N GLU A 53 2.20 5.77 8.33
CA GLU A 53 2.01 7.01 9.05
C GLU A 53 1.79 6.78 10.54
N GLU A 54 1.11 5.71 10.87
CA GLU A 54 0.81 5.38 12.26
C GLU A 54 1.89 4.52 12.90
N ARG A 55 2.91 4.14 12.15
CA ARG A 55 3.97 3.25 12.64
C ARG A 55 3.39 1.98 13.21
N ARG A 56 2.45 1.38 12.48
CA ARG A 56 1.85 0.11 12.87
C ARG A 56 2.48 -1.03 12.08
N ALA A 57 2.63 -2.18 12.74
CA ALA A 57 3.14 -3.37 12.08
C ALA A 57 2.17 -3.79 10.97
N ILE A 58 2.70 -4.11 9.81
CA ILE A 58 1.90 -4.48 8.65
C ILE A 58 1.76 -5.99 8.63
N PRO A 59 0.52 -6.53 8.65
CA PRO A 59 0.35 -7.97 8.57
C PRO A 59 0.96 -8.51 7.27
N LEU A 60 1.71 -9.59 7.39
CA LEU A 60 2.29 -10.24 6.22
C LEU A 60 1.21 -11.03 5.50
N PRO A 61 1.35 -11.21 4.18
CA PRO A 61 0.30 -11.89 3.44
C PRO A 61 0.16 -13.35 3.83
N SER A 62 -1.09 -13.81 3.93
CA SER A 62 -1.37 -15.20 4.12
C SER A 62 -1.19 -15.93 2.79
N LYS A 63 -1.17 -17.25 2.87
CA LYS A 63 -1.06 -18.08 1.67
C LYS A 63 -2.37 -18.02 0.88
N PRO A 64 -2.33 -17.69 -0.40
CA PRO A 64 -3.56 -17.62 -1.18
C PRO A 64 -4.18 -19.00 -1.38
N ALA A 65 -5.50 -19.04 -1.47
CA ALA A 65 -6.19 -20.25 -1.86
C ALA A 65 -5.91 -20.53 -3.33
N LYS A 66 -6.15 -21.77 -3.74
CA LYS A 66 -5.91 -22.15 -5.13
C LYS A 66 -6.73 -21.26 -6.06
N GLY A 67 -6.06 -20.63 -7.01
CA GLY A 67 -6.73 -19.78 -7.98
C GLY A 67 -7.12 -18.41 -7.47
N GLN A 68 -6.81 -18.11 -6.22
CA GLN A 68 -7.15 -16.80 -5.66
C GLN A 68 -6.22 -15.73 -6.21
N PRO A 69 -6.77 -14.59 -6.66
CA PRO A 69 -5.91 -13.51 -7.16
C PRO A 69 -5.11 -12.86 -6.05
N VAL A 70 -3.96 -12.36 -6.42
CA VAL A 70 -3.07 -11.68 -5.47
C VAL A 70 -2.63 -10.33 -6.06
N ALA A 71 -2.43 -9.36 -5.18
CA ALA A 71 -1.81 -8.09 -5.54
C ALA A 71 -0.36 -8.15 -5.08
N VAL A 72 0.56 -8.03 -6.02
CA VAL A 72 1.99 -8.15 -5.74
C VAL A 72 2.58 -6.77 -5.54
N LEU A 73 3.16 -6.53 -4.37
CA LEU A 73 3.83 -5.26 -4.11
C LEU A 73 5.10 -5.17 -4.95
N PRO A 74 5.37 -4.01 -5.53
CA PRO A 74 6.66 -3.82 -6.19
C PRO A 74 7.81 -4.02 -5.21
N ALA A 75 9.00 -4.24 -5.76
CA ALA A 75 10.17 -4.58 -4.94
C ALA A 75 10.48 -3.50 -3.90
N MET A 76 10.37 -2.23 -4.28
CA MET A 76 10.68 -1.14 -3.35
C MET A 76 9.70 -1.11 -2.19
N GLU A 77 8.40 -1.21 -2.48
CA GLU A 77 7.39 -1.21 -1.43
C GLU A 77 7.53 -2.43 -0.54
N THR A 78 7.85 -3.58 -1.11
CA THR A 78 8.12 -4.79 -0.33
C THR A 78 9.24 -4.54 0.68
N ALA A 79 10.35 -3.95 0.20
CA ALA A 79 11.50 -3.67 1.06
C ALA A 79 11.13 -2.73 2.20
N LYS A 80 10.32 -1.71 1.91
CA LYS A 80 9.92 -0.73 2.93
C LYS A 80 9.00 -1.36 3.98
N VAL A 81 8.09 -2.23 3.56
CA VAL A 81 7.23 -2.94 4.50
C VAL A 81 8.05 -3.80 5.44
N LEU A 82 9.00 -4.55 4.88
CA LEU A 82 9.84 -5.42 5.70
C LEU A 82 10.71 -4.60 6.65
N LEU A 83 11.21 -3.44 6.20
CA LEU A 83 12.00 -2.57 7.06
C LEU A 83 11.17 -2.04 8.22
N LEU A 84 9.97 -1.55 7.96
CA LEU A 84 9.11 -1.04 9.01
C LEU A 84 8.81 -2.13 10.03
N ASN A 85 8.44 -3.33 9.56
CA ASN A 85 8.11 -4.43 10.45
C ASN A 85 9.31 -4.84 11.30
N GLU A 86 10.49 -4.83 10.69
CA GLU A 86 11.71 -5.20 11.41
C GLU A 86 11.98 -4.20 12.54
N MET A 87 11.86 -2.91 12.26
CA MET A 87 12.06 -1.88 13.25
C MET A 87 11.08 -2.03 14.41
N LEU A 88 9.81 -2.24 14.09
CA LEU A 88 8.78 -2.35 15.11
C LEU A 88 8.90 -3.65 15.90
N GLY A 89 9.21 -4.74 15.21
CA GLY A 89 9.31 -6.06 15.85
C GLY A 89 10.45 -6.14 16.84
N GLN A 90 11.53 -5.43 16.58
CA GLN A 90 12.69 -5.43 17.48
C GLN A 90 12.65 -4.27 18.46
N GLY A 91 11.65 -3.41 18.38
CA GLY A 91 11.62 -2.20 19.19
C GLY A 91 12.78 -1.26 18.85
N VAL A 92 13.26 -1.32 17.63
CA VAL A 92 14.44 -0.57 17.19
C VAL A 92 14.00 0.81 16.73
N ARG A 93 14.68 1.83 17.25
CA ARG A 93 14.45 3.20 16.80
C ARG A 93 15.18 3.45 15.50
N LYS A 94 14.79 4.54 14.80
CA LYS A 94 15.42 4.90 13.53
C LYS A 94 16.93 5.01 13.65
N ALA A 95 17.42 5.59 14.77
CA ALA A 95 18.85 5.77 14.98
C ALA A 95 19.58 4.42 15.02
N GLU A 96 18.98 3.45 15.71
CA GLU A 96 19.57 2.13 15.79
C GLU A 96 19.56 1.45 14.43
N MET A 97 18.46 1.60 13.67
CA MET A 97 18.38 1.01 12.35
C MET A 97 19.41 1.62 11.42
N ALA A 98 19.62 2.94 11.52
CA ALA A 98 20.63 3.62 10.71
C ALA A 98 22.01 3.05 10.99
N ARG A 99 22.33 2.78 12.25
CA ARG A 99 23.62 2.19 12.60
C ARG A 99 23.76 0.78 12.05
N ARG A 100 22.69 -0.02 12.16
CA ARG A 100 22.74 -1.41 11.70
C ARG A 100 22.91 -1.51 10.18
N LEU A 101 22.29 -0.57 9.45
CA LEU A 101 22.39 -0.53 8.01
C LEU A 101 23.56 0.30 7.50
N ASP A 102 24.28 0.94 8.43
CA ASP A 102 25.42 1.80 8.10
C ASP A 102 25.01 2.92 7.16
N VAL A 103 23.88 3.56 7.48
CA VAL A 103 23.37 4.70 6.71
C VAL A 103 23.08 5.85 7.67
N HIS A 104 22.85 7.04 7.09
CA HIS A 104 22.56 8.22 7.90
C HIS A 104 21.06 8.28 8.21
N MET A 105 20.72 8.93 9.35
CA MET A 105 19.33 9.08 9.76
C MET A 105 18.41 9.63 8.66
N PRO A 106 18.83 10.67 7.92
CA PRO A 106 17.97 11.18 6.84
C PRO A 106 17.63 10.12 5.80
N GLN A 107 18.52 9.15 5.59
CA GLN A 107 18.24 8.07 4.64
C GLN A 107 17.15 7.13 5.17
N ILE A 108 17.16 6.85 6.48
CA ILE A 108 16.11 6.04 7.08
C ILE A 108 14.77 6.76 6.99
N ASP A 109 14.76 8.05 7.32
CA ASP A 109 13.54 8.85 7.22
C ASP A 109 13.01 8.85 5.81
N ARG A 110 13.89 9.00 4.83
CA ARG A 110 13.49 9.02 3.42
C ARG A 110 12.90 7.69 2.99
N LEU A 111 13.49 6.58 3.43
CA LEU A 111 12.97 5.26 3.08
C LEU A 111 11.56 5.07 3.61
N LEU A 112 11.30 5.46 4.85
CA LEU A 112 9.99 5.29 5.44
C LEU A 112 8.98 6.28 4.87
N ASP A 113 9.40 7.52 4.64
CA ASP A 113 8.49 8.56 4.19
C ASP A 113 8.20 8.47 2.70
N LEU A 114 9.12 7.89 1.94
CA LEU A 114 8.98 7.83 0.48
C LEU A 114 7.78 6.99 0.05
N LEU A 115 7.52 5.89 0.75
CA LEU A 115 6.34 5.09 0.42
C LEU A 115 5.06 5.89 0.67
N SER A 116 4.97 6.53 1.82
CA SER A 116 3.81 7.36 2.15
C SER A 116 3.62 8.48 1.14
N ALA A 117 4.71 9.17 0.81
CA ALA A 117 4.65 10.26 -0.15
C ALA A 117 4.24 9.76 -1.52
N SER A 118 4.77 8.61 -1.93
CA SER A 118 4.47 8.01 -3.21
C SER A 118 2.99 7.62 -3.30
N ASN A 119 2.47 7.01 -2.25
CA ASN A 119 1.07 6.62 -2.22
C ASN A 119 0.15 7.82 -2.20
N ARG A 120 0.49 8.84 -1.44
CA ARG A 120 -0.31 10.06 -1.40
C ARG A 120 -0.34 10.76 -2.75
N SER A 121 0.79 10.81 -3.42
CA SER A 121 0.88 11.41 -4.73
C SER A 121 0.02 10.65 -5.74
N ARG A 122 0.12 9.34 -5.73
CA ARG A 122 -0.65 8.47 -6.60
C ARG A 122 -2.14 8.61 -6.35
N HIS A 123 -2.49 8.67 -5.08
CA HIS A 123 -3.90 8.78 -4.68
C HIS A 123 -4.48 10.16 -5.01
N ARG A 124 -3.66 11.20 -4.94
CA ARG A 124 -4.14 12.55 -5.17
C ARG A 124 -4.23 12.95 -6.65
N LYS A 125 -3.54 12.22 -7.51
CA LYS A 125 -3.54 12.57 -8.91
C LYS A 125 -4.94 12.76 -9.51
N PRO A 126 -5.88 11.86 -9.26
CA PRO A 126 -7.21 12.07 -9.81
C PRO A 126 -7.86 13.36 -9.34
N PHE A 127 -7.58 13.75 -8.12
CA PHE A 127 -8.17 14.98 -7.58
C PHE A 127 -7.58 16.22 -8.21
N THR A 128 -6.27 16.22 -8.42
CA THR A 128 -5.62 17.38 -9.00
C THR A 128 -6.02 17.62 -10.44
N ASN A 129 -6.42 16.56 -11.11
CA ASN A 129 -6.83 16.67 -12.50
C ASN A 129 -8.26 17.09 -12.67
N GLN A 130 -8.96 17.22 -11.58
CA GLN A 130 -10.34 17.64 -11.67
C GLN A 130 -10.42 19.13 -11.50
N GLY A 131 -10.31 19.43 -11.90
CA GLY A 131 -10.32 20.60 -11.63
C GLY A 131 -10.16 21.46 -10.82
N GLU A 132 -9.98 21.06 -11.10
CA GLU A 132 -9.73 21.85 -10.79
C GLU A 132 -9.83 22.52 -11.08
N PRO A 133 -10.17 22.46 -11.30
CA PRO A 133 -10.32 23.15 -11.35
C PRO A 133 -10.38 23.65 -11.30
N GLY A 134 -10.42 23.49 -11.41
CA GLY A 134 -10.56 23.74 -11.16
C GLY A 134 -10.35 24.14 -10.84
N VAL A 135 -10.15 24.28 -11.01
CA VAL A 135 -10.01 24.53 -10.57
C VAL A 135 -9.81 24.98 -10.62
N GLY A 136 -9.82 25.21 -10.78
CA GLY A 136 -9.65 25.50 -10.74
C GLY A 136 -9.49 26.09 -10.92
N ALA A 137 -9.39 26.41 -11.13
CA ALA A 137 -9.36 26.81 -11.16
C ALA A 137 -9.46 27.27 -11.28
N GLU A 138 -9.22 27.28 -11.17
CA GLU A 138 -9.44 27.56 -11.12
C GLU A 138 -9.50 27.71 -11.18
#